data_c1556ddb2d7a8bce867d726e7e92dd05
#
_entry.id   c1556ddb2d7a8bce867d726e7e92dd05
#
_cell.length_a   1.000
_cell.length_b   1.000
_cell.length_c   1.000
_cell.angle_alpha   90.00
_cell.angle_beta   90.00
_cell.angle_gamma   90.00
#
_symmetry.space_group_name_H-M   'P 1'
#
loop_
_entity.id
_entity.type
_entity.pdbx_description
1 polymer ?
#
loop_
_entity_poly.entity_id
_entity_poly.type
_entity_poly.pdbx_seq_one_letter_code
_entity_poly.pdbx_strand_id
1 'polypeptide(L)'
;MGSRRNKAILEWLFVGIVMVLLSLPLWLKVDQLPIRLWDEAQNAVNALEMSQTHNWLVRTYDYQPDTFDCKPPLLIWFQVLSIKALGLTELAIRLPSVIFSILSCFVLFGLVYTMTDKKWIGLIAVLITVTSAGFYGEHAGRYGDHEALLILLILGFLYCLYRYSKSPLNKYLYYMGAVIVLGVLCKSIAILMILPGSVLYLWYSKSLPGLFSNKHLYYATLMVLVLVASYYLGRTYYQPDYLYAVWHGELLPRFTNTSKMHHFRYISFWFYFEVLYKETFVLWSILVPFTILIPVMKRKFTKKWFFWFVNGMTLLLILSAGTKHHWYIAPMIPLFAGLVAISIYDLFERSKILSFVLLFPILIIGFSRYSKAYGDALHPTEKWDEWERYGISHFLKDDRHLSNLSSNTKILLRPYNAHEAYRFYLKRIEQQKGLKINRTTFAELQIGDTILSHHKMVYDSLQQDYRVEVLDSSYQYTKLTVLHSKDAVTNNGPNNE
;
A
#
# COMPACT_ATOMS: atom_id res chain seq x y z
N MET A 1 -7.78 36.73 29.23
CA MET A 1 -7.03 36.10 28.11
C MET A 1 -6.61 34.65 28.40
N GLY A 2 -6.16 34.30 29.64
CA GLY A 2 -5.73 32.93 29.97
C GLY A 2 -6.76 31.83 29.80
N SER A 3 -8.02 32.02 30.17
CA SER A 3 -9.07 31.00 30.08
C SER A 3 -9.40 30.58 28.63
N ARG A 4 -9.42 31.52 27.67
CA ARG A 4 -9.64 31.18 26.24
C ARG A 4 -8.47 30.41 25.61
N ARG A 5 -7.23 30.78 26.04
CA ARG A 5 -6.01 30.07 25.55
C ARG A 5 -5.96 28.64 26.08
N ASN A 6 -6.28 28.44 27.35
CA ASN A 6 -6.33 27.12 27.98
C ASN A 6 -7.41 26.24 27.35
N LYS A 7 -8.60 26.78 27.04
CA LYS A 7 -9.64 26.05 26.32
C LYS A 7 -9.19 25.62 24.95
N ALA A 8 -8.55 26.50 24.17
CA ALA A 8 -8.02 26.15 22.85
C ALA A 8 -6.95 25.04 22.90
N ILE A 9 -6.05 25.09 23.89
CA ILE A 9 -5.03 24.06 24.12
C ILE A 9 -5.69 22.73 24.43
N LEU A 10 -6.66 22.67 25.32
CA LEU A 10 -7.39 21.45 25.65
C LEU A 10 -8.12 20.85 24.44
N GLU A 11 -8.75 21.69 23.62
CA GLU A 11 -9.39 21.22 22.38
C GLU A 11 -8.39 20.59 21.39
N TRP A 12 -7.19 21.17 21.24
CA TRP A 12 -6.17 20.60 20.37
C TRP A 12 -5.54 19.33 20.95
N LEU A 13 -5.36 19.26 22.26
CA LEU A 13 -4.94 18.03 22.94
C LEU A 13 -5.96 16.90 22.73
N PHE A 14 -7.25 17.22 22.90
CA PHE A 14 -8.32 16.26 22.62
C PHE A 14 -8.28 15.76 21.17
N VAL A 15 -8.14 16.66 20.19
CA VAL A 15 -7.98 16.28 18.79
C VAL A 15 -6.77 15.37 18.60
N GLY A 16 -5.63 15.70 19.20
CA GLY A 16 -4.42 14.88 19.16
C GLY A 16 -4.65 13.46 19.70
N ILE A 17 -5.28 13.36 20.86
CA ILE A 17 -5.61 12.05 21.48
C ILE A 17 -6.53 11.24 20.54
N VAL A 18 -7.60 11.87 20.01
CA VAL A 18 -8.53 11.19 19.10
C VAL A 18 -7.82 10.74 17.82
N MET A 19 -6.92 11.56 17.26
CA MET A 19 -6.13 11.18 16.08
C MET A 19 -5.22 9.99 16.38
N VAL A 20 -4.57 9.94 17.52
CA VAL A 20 -3.76 8.78 17.93
C VAL A 20 -4.65 7.54 18.07
N LEU A 21 -5.79 7.63 18.75
CA LEU A 21 -6.71 6.50 18.90
C LEU A 21 -7.22 6.02 17.54
N LEU A 22 -7.63 6.92 16.65
CA LEU A 22 -8.08 6.57 15.29
C LEU A 22 -6.98 5.90 14.46
N SER A 23 -5.71 6.23 14.72
CA SER A 23 -4.60 5.62 13.98
C SER A 23 -4.21 4.21 14.46
N LEU A 24 -4.70 3.74 15.61
CA LEU A 24 -4.32 2.43 16.18
C LEU A 24 -4.44 1.27 15.15
N PRO A 25 -5.52 1.14 14.36
CA PRO A 25 -5.62 0.07 13.37
C PRO A 25 -4.51 0.06 12.33
N LEU A 26 -3.82 1.19 12.11
CA LEU A 26 -2.78 1.31 11.07
C LEU A 26 -1.45 0.69 11.49
N TRP A 27 -1.11 0.69 12.79
CA TRP A 27 0.22 0.31 13.24
C TRP A 27 0.27 -0.83 14.26
N LEU A 28 -0.87 -1.21 14.88
CA LEU A 28 -0.90 -2.33 15.82
C LEU A 28 -0.56 -3.65 15.13
N LYS A 29 0.42 -4.39 15.69
CA LYS A 29 0.84 -5.73 15.23
C LYS A 29 1.07 -5.80 13.70
N VAL A 30 1.63 -4.75 13.14
CA VAL A 30 1.86 -4.65 11.69
C VAL A 30 2.92 -5.66 11.22
N ASP A 31 3.79 -6.10 12.11
CA ASP A 31 4.87 -7.07 11.91
C ASP A 31 4.47 -8.52 12.15
N GLN A 32 3.23 -8.81 12.59
CA GLN A 32 2.85 -10.16 13.00
C GLN A 32 2.80 -11.14 11.82
N LEU A 33 2.24 -10.74 10.69
CA LEU A 33 2.19 -11.58 9.49
C LEU A 33 3.47 -11.45 8.65
N PRO A 34 3.87 -12.51 7.92
CA PRO A 34 5.02 -12.44 7.03
C PRO A 34 4.83 -11.42 5.91
N ILE A 35 5.91 -11.12 5.21
CA ILE A 35 5.91 -10.28 3.99
C ILE A 35 4.93 -10.87 2.98
N ARG A 36 4.10 -10.01 2.40
CA ARG A 36 3.05 -10.40 1.45
C ARG A 36 3.58 -10.56 0.03
N LEU A 37 2.80 -11.28 -0.77
CA LEU A 37 3.10 -11.55 -2.18
C LEU A 37 3.13 -10.28 -3.03
N TRP A 38 3.75 -10.43 -4.18
CA TRP A 38 3.87 -9.46 -5.25
C TRP A 38 4.55 -8.17 -4.79
N ASP A 39 3.86 -7.06 -4.80
CA ASP A 39 4.46 -5.72 -4.63
C ASP A 39 5.24 -5.58 -3.30
N GLU A 40 4.71 -6.05 -2.16
CA GLU A 40 5.43 -5.95 -0.87
C GLU A 40 6.69 -6.82 -0.87
N ALA A 41 6.62 -8.06 -1.37
CA ALA A 41 7.76 -8.97 -1.43
C ALA A 41 8.85 -8.43 -2.35
N GLN A 42 8.46 -7.92 -3.51
CA GLN A 42 9.38 -7.30 -4.46
C GLN A 42 10.06 -6.07 -3.86
N ASN A 43 9.29 -5.17 -3.26
CA ASN A 43 9.80 -3.98 -2.58
C ASN A 43 10.75 -4.36 -1.43
N ALA A 44 10.42 -5.38 -0.65
CA ALA A 44 11.26 -5.85 0.46
C ALA A 44 12.62 -6.38 -0.02
N VAL A 45 12.64 -7.17 -1.10
CA VAL A 45 13.89 -7.65 -1.72
C VAL A 45 14.67 -6.48 -2.31
N ASN A 46 14.04 -5.58 -3.07
CA ASN A 46 14.70 -4.40 -3.61
C ASN A 46 15.33 -3.52 -2.51
N ALA A 47 14.60 -3.30 -1.40
CA ALA A 47 15.09 -2.49 -0.29
C ALA A 47 16.27 -3.17 0.43
N LEU A 48 16.18 -4.49 0.64
CA LEU A 48 17.27 -5.28 1.24
C LEU A 48 18.52 -5.18 0.36
N GLU A 49 18.43 -5.48 -0.94
CA GLU A 49 19.57 -5.43 -1.84
C GLU A 49 20.14 -4.02 -2.00
N MET A 50 19.27 -2.99 -2.09
CA MET A 50 19.72 -1.60 -2.12
C MET A 50 20.44 -1.20 -0.83
N SER A 51 20.04 -1.72 0.32
CA SER A 51 20.71 -1.48 1.60
C SER A 51 22.13 -2.06 1.64
N GLN A 52 22.40 -3.15 0.90
CA GLN A 52 23.67 -3.85 0.79
C GLN A 52 24.57 -3.25 -0.29
N THR A 53 24.02 -3.05 -1.48
CA THR A 53 24.79 -2.55 -2.64
C THR A 53 25.05 -1.06 -2.62
N HIS A 54 24.30 -0.31 -1.81
CA HIS A 54 24.33 1.16 -1.74
C HIS A 54 24.03 1.84 -3.09
N ASN A 55 23.41 1.12 -4.03
CA ASN A 55 22.96 1.68 -5.30
C ASN A 55 21.56 2.29 -5.16
N TRP A 56 21.50 3.58 -4.84
CA TRP A 56 20.25 4.30 -4.60
C TRP A 56 19.43 4.59 -5.86
N LEU A 57 20.02 4.44 -7.04
CA LEU A 57 19.38 4.79 -8.30
C LEU A 57 18.70 3.58 -8.96
N VAL A 58 19.35 2.42 -8.92
CA VAL A 58 18.91 1.21 -9.61
C VAL A 58 18.30 0.24 -8.61
N ARG A 59 17.01 -0.05 -8.75
CA ARG A 59 16.37 -1.16 -8.04
C ARG A 59 16.87 -2.47 -8.62
N THR A 60 17.19 -3.42 -7.75
CA THR A 60 17.66 -4.75 -8.16
C THR A 60 16.77 -5.84 -7.57
N TYR A 61 16.68 -6.95 -8.28
CA TYR A 61 16.06 -8.18 -7.85
C TYR A 61 17.00 -9.35 -8.21
N ASP A 62 17.40 -10.14 -7.22
CA ASP A 62 18.52 -11.09 -7.32
C ASP A 62 19.82 -10.43 -7.82
N TYR A 63 20.08 -9.19 -7.34
CA TYR A 63 21.22 -8.34 -7.71
C TYR A 63 21.31 -7.98 -9.20
N GLN A 64 20.28 -8.26 -9.98
CA GLN A 64 20.13 -7.80 -11.35
C GLN A 64 19.17 -6.60 -11.41
N PRO A 65 19.33 -5.68 -12.37
CA PRO A 65 18.38 -4.60 -12.53
C PRO A 65 16.95 -5.12 -12.66
N ASP A 66 16.05 -4.61 -11.80
CA ASP A 66 14.65 -4.99 -11.83
C ASP A 66 13.96 -4.39 -13.05
N THR A 67 13.55 -5.27 -13.98
CA THR A 67 12.84 -4.90 -15.22
C THR A 67 11.36 -5.25 -15.15
N PHE A 68 10.94 -6.01 -14.13
CA PHE A 68 9.53 -6.36 -13.92
C PHE A 68 8.78 -5.21 -13.25
N ASP A 69 9.32 -4.65 -12.18
CA ASP A 69 8.77 -3.47 -11.51
C ASP A 69 9.64 -2.24 -11.77
N CYS A 70 9.28 -1.49 -12.82
CA CYS A 70 10.00 -0.31 -13.25
C CYS A 70 9.68 0.97 -12.46
N LYS A 71 8.90 0.87 -11.36
CA LYS A 71 8.56 2.05 -10.54
C LYS A 71 9.83 2.73 -9.99
N PRO A 72 9.86 4.06 -9.90
CA PRO A 72 10.96 4.78 -9.26
C PRO A 72 11.11 4.45 -7.78
N PRO A 73 12.29 4.71 -7.16
CA PRO A 73 12.69 4.10 -5.89
C PRO A 73 12.29 4.87 -4.62
N LEU A 74 11.44 5.88 -4.66
CA LEU A 74 11.20 6.75 -3.50
C LEU A 74 10.73 5.97 -2.26
N LEU A 75 9.82 5.02 -2.41
CA LEU A 75 9.40 4.16 -1.30
C LEU A 75 10.57 3.31 -0.79
N ILE A 76 11.32 2.72 -1.73
CA ILE A 76 12.47 1.87 -1.40
C ILE A 76 13.52 2.63 -0.59
N TRP A 77 13.77 3.90 -0.90
CA TRP A 77 14.66 4.73 -0.09
C TRP A 77 14.23 4.83 1.37
N PHE A 78 12.93 5.03 1.62
CA PHE A 78 12.41 5.06 2.99
C PHE A 78 12.50 3.69 3.67
N GLN A 79 12.27 2.61 2.93
CA GLN A 79 12.42 1.25 3.46
C GLN A 79 13.89 0.93 3.78
N VAL A 80 14.86 1.36 2.95
CA VAL A 80 16.30 1.24 3.24
C VAL A 80 16.68 1.99 4.51
N LEU A 81 16.18 3.22 4.68
CA LEU A 81 16.42 3.99 5.92
C LEU A 81 15.82 3.27 7.14
N SER A 82 14.64 2.70 7.00
CA SER A 82 13.97 1.92 8.03
C SER A 82 14.74 0.62 8.37
N ILE A 83 15.25 -0.09 7.36
CA ILE A 83 16.12 -1.27 7.53
C ILE A 83 17.40 -0.91 8.29
N LYS A 84 18.03 0.23 7.96
CA LYS A 84 19.23 0.69 8.68
C LYS A 84 18.95 1.01 10.15
N ALA A 85 17.75 1.44 10.50
CA ALA A 85 17.36 1.77 11.86
C ALA A 85 16.86 0.56 12.67
N LEU A 86 16.13 -0.37 12.05
CA LEU A 86 15.39 -1.45 12.71
C LEU A 86 15.86 -2.86 12.34
N GLY A 87 16.87 -2.98 11.46
CA GLY A 87 17.31 -4.25 10.91
C GLY A 87 16.34 -4.82 9.87
N LEU A 88 16.62 -6.05 9.43
CA LEU A 88 15.83 -6.77 8.40
C LEU A 88 14.59 -7.42 9.03
N THR A 89 13.59 -6.63 9.29
CA THR A 89 12.32 -7.05 9.89
C THR A 89 11.13 -6.64 9.03
N GLU A 90 10.00 -7.31 9.21
CA GLU A 90 8.74 -6.94 8.58
C GLU A 90 8.32 -5.51 8.96
N LEU A 91 8.59 -5.14 10.22
CA LEU A 91 8.34 -3.78 10.70
C LEU A 91 9.14 -2.76 9.88
N ALA A 92 10.42 -3.04 9.61
CA ALA A 92 11.27 -2.13 8.83
C ALA A 92 10.73 -1.88 7.42
N ILE A 93 10.15 -2.90 6.79
CA ILE A 93 9.54 -2.79 5.45
C ILE A 93 8.22 -2.00 5.48
N ARG A 94 7.41 -2.16 6.54
CA ARG A 94 6.05 -1.62 6.64
C ARG A 94 5.97 -0.25 7.30
N LEU A 95 6.92 0.06 8.19
CA LEU A 95 6.91 1.31 8.99
C LEU A 95 6.80 2.58 8.14
N PRO A 96 7.51 2.75 7.00
CA PRO A 96 7.33 3.92 6.16
C PRO A 96 5.87 4.10 5.70
N SER A 97 5.22 3.04 5.22
CA SER A 97 3.82 3.09 4.78
C SER A 97 2.85 3.42 5.91
N VAL A 98 3.08 2.89 7.11
CA VAL A 98 2.32 3.24 8.32
C VAL A 98 2.45 4.73 8.63
N ILE A 99 3.68 5.26 8.64
CA ILE A 99 3.93 6.68 8.88
C ILE A 99 3.21 7.54 7.84
N PHE A 100 3.31 7.20 6.55
CA PHE A 100 2.64 7.95 5.48
C PHE A 100 1.12 7.90 5.61
N SER A 101 0.54 6.79 6.04
CA SER A 101 -0.90 6.68 6.30
C SER A 101 -1.34 7.56 7.47
N ILE A 102 -0.58 7.60 8.55
CA ILE A 102 -0.86 8.48 9.68
C ILE A 102 -0.74 9.95 9.26
N LEU A 103 0.32 10.31 8.53
CA LEU A 103 0.49 11.67 7.99
C LEU A 103 -0.63 12.04 7.03
N SER A 104 -1.13 11.10 6.23
CA SER A 104 -2.30 11.30 5.35
C SER A 104 -3.55 11.68 6.16
N CYS A 105 -3.77 11.05 7.31
CA CYS A 105 -4.86 11.40 8.22
C CYS A 105 -4.71 12.84 8.75
N PHE A 106 -3.50 13.28 9.10
CA PHE A 106 -3.24 14.66 9.54
C PHE A 106 -3.46 15.68 8.41
N VAL A 107 -3.00 15.38 7.19
CA VAL A 107 -3.20 16.27 6.03
C VAL A 107 -4.68 16.35 5.67
N LEU A 108 -5.41 15.22 5.66
CA LEU A 108 -6.86 15.18 5.43
C LEU A 108 -7.61 16.00 6.48
N PHE A 109 -7.31 15.77 7.77
CA PHE A 109 -7.89 16.56 8.87
C PHE A 109 -7.63 18.06 8.65
N GLY A 110 -6.38 18.44 8.39
CA GLY A 110 -5.97 19.83 8.19
C GLY A 110 -6.65 20.48 6.99
N LEU A 111 -6.83 19.73 5.88
CA LEU A 111 -7.53 20.21 4.68
C LEU A 111 -9.01 20.45 4.95
N VAL A 112 -9.71 19.49 5.57
CA VAL A 112 -11.13 19.63 5.92
C VAL A 112 -11.33 20.72 6.99
N TYR A 113 -10.45 20.82 7.98
CA TYR A 113 -10.47 21.87 8.97
C TYR A 113 -10.25 23.25 8.35
N THR A 114 -9.30 23.40 7.44
CA THR A 114 -9.08 24.66 6.70
C THR A 114 -10.31 25.09 5.87
N MET A 115 -11.10 24.13 5.41
CA MET A 115 -12.31 24.39 4.66
C MET A 115 -13.49 24.79 5.55
N THR A 116 -13.60 24.21 6.75
CA THR A 116 -14.83 24.27 7.57
C THR A 116 -14.69 25.06 8.86
N ASP A 117 -13.47 25.25 9.35
CA ASP A 117 -13.14 25.75 10.69
C ASP A 117 -13.79 24.93 11.82
N LYS A 118 -14.14 23.66 11.54
CA LYS A 118 -14.75 22.73 12.49
C LYS A 118 -13.88 21.50 12.66
N LYS A 119 -13.25 21.36 13.83
CA LYS A 119 -12.37 20.23 14.15
C LYS A 119 -13.08 18.89 14.03
N TRP A 120 -14.33 18.79 14.49
CA TRP A 120 -15.10 17.55 14.47
C TRP A 120 -15.41 17.05 13.05
N ILE A 121 -15.58 17.95 12.06
CA ILE A 121 -15.75 17.56 10.65
C ILE A 121 -14.47 16.92 10.11
N GLY A 122 -13.30 17.48 10.45
CA GLY A 122 -12.01 16.87 10.11
C GLY A 122 -11.85 15.48 10.74
N LEU A 123 -12.25 15.30 12.00
CA LEU A 123 -12.21 13.98 12.66
C LEU A 123 -13.15 12.97 12.03
N ILE A 124 -14.33 13.39 11.55
CA ILE A 124 -15.25 12.51 10.79
C ILE A 124 -14.58 12.03 9.49
N ALA A 125 -13.93 12.92 8.73
CA ALA A 125 -13.24 12.52 7.51
C ALA A 125 -12.14 11.48 7.80
N VAL A 126 -11.39 11.67 8.88
CA VAL A 126 -10.36 10.72 9.31
C VAL A 126 -10.98 9.39 9.75
N LEU A 127 -12.05 9.43 10.59
CA LEU A 127 -12.76 8.23 11.03
C LEU A 127 -13.22 7.38 9.82
N ILE A 128 -13.89 8.02 8.85
CA ILE A 128 -14.34 7.33 7.63
C ILE A 128 -13.15 6.70 6.89
N THR A 129 -12.04 7.44 6.78
CA THR A 129 -10.84 6.98 6.08
C THR A 129 -10.20 5.78 6.75
N VAL A 130 -9.89 5.87 8.05
CA VAL A 130 -9.17 4.80 8.78
C VAL A 130 -10.00 3.54 9.01
N THR A 131 -11.33 3.65 8.90
CA THR A 131 -12.26 2.52 9.03
C THR A 131 -12.63 1.88 7.70
N SER A 132 -12.10 2.40 6.60
CA SER A 132 -12.31 1.89 5.24
C SER A 132 -11.23 0.86 4.88
N ALA A 133 -11.63 -0.37 4.52
CA ALA A 133 -10.70 -1.45 4.22
C ALA A 133 -9.73 -1.09 3.07
N GLY A 134 -10.16 -0.29 2.10
CA GLY A 134 -9.28 0.20 1.03
C GLY A 134 -8.17 1.15 1.50
N PHE A 135 -8.16 1.60 2.76
CA PHE A 135 -7.11 2.45 3.31
C PHE A 135 -6.17 1.69 4.25
N TYR A 136 -6.68 0.75 5.06
CA TYR A 136 -5.84 -0.03 5.99
C TYR A 136 -5.54 -1.46 5.52
N GLY A 137 -6.23 -1.94 4.48
CA GLY A 137 -6.13 -3.30 3.98
C GLY A 137 -4.88 -3.56 3.13
N GLU A 138 -4.91 -4.65 2.37
CA GLU A 138 -3.83 -5.08 1.48
C GLU A 138 -3.42 -4.01 0.48
N HIS A 139 -2.12 -3.94 0.18
CA HIS A 139 -1.49 -2.93 -0.66
C HIS A 139 -1.65 -1.47 -0.19
N ALA A 140 -2.28 -1.22 0.96
CA ALA A 140 -2.49 0.13 1.48
C ALA A 140 -1.68 0.39 2.78
N GLY A 141 -2.30 1.01 3.78
CA GLY A 141 -1.61 1.63 4.91
C GLY A 141 -0.77 0.74 5.82
N ARG A 142 -1.02 -0.58 5.84
CA ARG A 142 -0.33 -1.53 6.73
C ARG A 142 0.74 -2.37 6.04
N TYR A 143 0.91 -2.23 4.73
CA TYR A 143 1.80 -3.02 3.90
C TYR A 143 2.91 -2.17 3.29
N GLY A 144 4.04 -2.77 3.01
CA GLY A 144 5.22 -2.10 2.44
C GLY A 144 5.05 -1.74 0.97
N ASP A 145 3.96 -1.05 0.61
CA ASP A 145 3.60 -0.72 -0.77
C ASP A 145 3.46 0.79 -1.01
N HIS A 146 3.37 1.18 -2.28
CA HIS A 146 3.44 2.56 -2.77
C HIS A 146 2.18 3.38 -2.47
N GLU A 147 1.02 2.75 -2.24
CA GLU A 147 -0.28 3.43 -2.11
C GLU A 147 -0.31 4.41 -0.95
N ALA A 148 0.25 4.05 0.21
CA ALA A 148 0.27 4.92 1.38
C ALA A 148 1.00 6.24 1.13
N LEU A 149 2.16 6.17 0.46
CA LEU A 149 2.93 7.36 0.07
C LEU A 149 2.21 8.16 -1.01
N LEU A 150 1.62 7.49 -2.01
CA LEU A 150 0.85 8.14 -3.07
C LEU A 150 -0.34 8.91 -2.51
N ILE A 151 -1.08 8.34 -1.56
CA ILE A 151 -2.21 8.99 -0.87
C ILE A 151 -1.75 10.26 -0.17
N LEU A 152 -0.65 10.19 0.59
CA LEU A 152 -0.08 11.35 1.27
C LEU A 152 0.25 12.47 0.28
N LEU A 153 0.89 12.12 -0.84
CA LEU A 153 1.29 13.08 -1.86
C LEU A 153 0.07 13.69 -2.57
N ILE A 154 -0.94 12.90 -2.91
CA ILE A 154 -2.19 13.42 -3.48
C ILE A 154 -2.88 14.39 -2.51
N LEU A 155 -3.01 14.03 -1.24
CA LEU A 155 -3.62 14.92 -0.23
C LEU A 155 -2.78 16.18 -0.01
N GLY A 156 -1.46 16.07 0.00
CA GLY A 156 -0.54 17.21 0.08
C GLY A 156 -0.66 18.17 -1.10
N PHE A 157 -0.77 17.62 -2.32
CA PHE A 157 -1.05 18.39 -3.53
C PHE A 157 -2.39 19.12 -3.43
N LEU A 158 -3.44 18.43 -3.05
CA LEU A 158 -4.79 19.00 -2.91
C LEU A 158 -4.85 20.05 -1.80
N TYR A 159 -4.10 19.88 -0.71
CA TYR A 159 -3.98 20.91 0.33
C TYR A 159 -3.36 22.19 -0.24
N CYS A 160 -2.26 22.08 -0.96
CA CYS A 160 -1.60 23.23 -1.59
C CYS A 160 -2.49 23.88 -2.65
N LEU A 161 -3.19 23.10 -3.47
CA LEU A 161 -4.15 23.55 -4.46
C LEU A 161 -5.29 24.38 -3.83
N TYR A 162 -5.89 23.86 -2.77
CA TYR A 162 -6.96 24.56 -2.06
C TYR A 162 -6.45 25.87 -1.44
N ARG A 163 -5.27 25.84 -0.81
CA ARG A 163 -4.65 27.04 -0.24
C ARG A 163 -4.34 28.08 -1.30
N TYR A 164 -3.81 27.65 -2.45
CA TYR A 164 -3.55 28.54 -3.60
C TYR A 164 -4.86 29.17 -4.12
N SER A 165 -5.93 28.41 -4.26
CA SER A 165 -7.22 28.93 -4.72
C SER A 165 -7.84 29.98 -3.79
N LYS A 166 -7.46 29.99 -2.52
CA LYS A 166 -7.90 30.96 -1.50
C LYS A 166 -6.98 32.15 -1.36
N SER A 167 -5.68 31.91 -1.46
CA SER A 167 -4.62 32.92 -1.35
C SER A 167 -3.49 32.51 -2.31
N PRO A 168 -3.41 33.15 -3.50
CA PRO A 168 -2.52 32.73 -4.57
C PRO A 168 -1.05 33.07 -4.29
N LEU A 169 -0.48 32.49 -3.23
CA LEU A 169 0.91 32.65 -2.87
C LEU A 169 1.78 31.69 -3.70
N ASN A 170 2.85 32.20 -4.31
CA ASN A 170 3.74 31.47 -5.20
C ASN A 170 4.34 30.20 -4.56
N LYS A 171 4.57 30.19 -3.25
CA LYS A 171 5.09 29.02 -2.54
C LYS A 171 4.25 27.76 -2.76
N TYR A 172 2.92 27.89 -2.90
CA TYR A 172 2.07 26.72 -3.14
C TYR A 172 2.30 26.11 -4.52
N LEU A 173 2.68 26.88 -5.53
CA LEU A 173 3.05 26.37 -6.85
C LEU A 173 4.31 25.50 -6.77
N TYR A 174 5.34 25.97 -6.05
CA TYR A 174 6.56 25.18 -5.86
C TYR A 174 6.31 23.94 -4.99
N TYR A 175 5.47 24.04 -3.95
CA TYR A 175 5.10 22.85 -3.16
C TYR A 175 4.32 21.83 -3.97
N MET A 176 3.36 22.26 -4.81
CA MET A 176 2.68 21.37 -5.75
C MET A 176 3.66 20.73 -6.73
N GLY A 177 4.59 21.50 -7.29
CA GLY A 177 5.66 20.97 -8.14
C GLY A 177 6.52 19.93 -7.43
N ALA A 178 6.99 20.22 -6.22
CA ALA A 178 7.77 19.27 -5.42
C ALA A 178 6.99 17.97 -5.14
N VAL A 179 5.71 18.09 -4.79
CA VAL A 179 4.84 16.92 -4.57
C VAL A 179 4.64 16.10 -5.85
N ILE A 180 4.53 16.74 -7.02
CA ILE A 180 4.47 16.03 -8.31
C ILE A 180 5.78 15.26 -8.55
N VAL A 181 6.94 15.87 -8.33
CA VAL A 181 8.25 15.19 -8.46
C VAL A 181 8.29 13.96 -7.54
N LEU A 182 7.97 14.13 -6.26
CA LEU A 182 7.94 13.02 -5.30
C LEU A 182 6.92 11.95 -5.70
N GLY A 183 5.76 12.35 -6.22
CA GLY A 183 4.72 11.44 -6.69
C GLY A 183 5.18 10.62 -7.91
N VAL A 184 5.87 11.25 -8.85
CA VAL A 184 6.49 10.54 -9.98
C VAL A 184 7.57 9.59 -9.49
N LEU A 185 8.42 10.01 -8.55
CA LEU A 185 9.44 9.15 -7.93
C LEU A 185 8.84 8.04 -7.03
N CYS A 186 7.60 8.16 -6.62
CA CYS A 186 6.85 7.13 -5.89
C CYS A 186 6.23 6.09 -6.84
N LYS A 187 5.36 6.51 -7.74
CA LYS A 187 4.54 5.61 -8.56
C LYS A 187 4.32 6.14 -9.98
N SER A 188 5.38 6.62 -10.61
CA SER A 188 5.39 7.08 -12.01
C SER A 188 4.23 8.07 -12.29
N ILE A 189 3.46 7.87 -13.35
CA ILE A 189 2.38 8.78 -13.77
C ILE A 189 1.16 8.82 -12.84
N ALA A 190 1.08 7.96 -11.82
CA ALA A 190 -0.11 7.83 -10.98
C ALA A 190 -0.51 9.15 -10.30
N ILE A 191 0.47 9.97 -9.88
CA ILE A 191 0.21 11.28 -9.27
C ILE A 191 -0.46 12.26 -10.24
N LEU A 192 -0.22 12.12 -11.55
CA LEU A 192 -0.76 13.04 -12.55
C LEU A 192 -2.27 12.85 -12.77
N MET A 193 -2.82 11.70 -12.37
CA MET A 193 -4.25 11.43 -12.50
C MET A 193 -5.13 12.38 -11.66
N ILE A 194 -4.56 13.09 -10.68
CA ILE A 194 -5.30 14.09 -9.90
C ILE A 194 -5.43 15.44 -10.63
N LEU A 195 -4.60 15.70 -11.64
CA LEU A 195 -4.56 17.01 -12.32
C LEU A 195 -5.86 17.39 -13.04
N PRO A 196 -6.55 16.50 -13.80
CA PRO A 196 -7.77 16.87 -14.49
C PRO A 196 -8.85 17.38 -13.55
N GLY A 197 -9.08 16.70 -12.41
CA GLY A 197 -10.02 17.16 -11.39
C GLY A 197 -9.62 18.50 -10.77
N SER A 198 -8.32 18.67 -10.55
CA SER A 198 -7.77 19.92 -10.02
C SER A 198 -7.93 21.10 -10.97
N VAL A 199 -7.72 20.89 -12.26
CA VAL A 199 -7.96 21.92 -13.29
C VAL A 199 -9.46 22.30 -13.35
N LEU A 200 -10.36 21.32 -13.33
CA LEU A 200 -11.81 21.56 -13.29
C LEU A 200 -12.22 22.32 -12.03
N TYR A 201 -11.62 22.03 -10.88
CA TYR A 201 -11.85 22.79 -9.65
C TYR A 201 -11.39 24.24 -9.78
N LEU A 202 -10.19 24.47 -10.31
CA LEU A 202 -9.65 25.83 -10.50
C LEU A 202 -10.50 26.63 -11.51
N TRP A 203 -11.00 25.99 -12.55
CA TRP A 203 -11.95 26.58 -13.48
C TRP A 203 -13.26 26.98 -12.78
N TYR A 204 -13.88 26.06 -12.05
CA TYR A 204 -15.12 26.33 -11.30
C TYR A 204 -14.92 27.42 -10.22
N SER A 205 -13.80 27.44 -9.54
CA SER A 205 -13.47 28.45 -8.52
C SER A 205 -13.08 29.81 -9.11
N LYS A 206 -12.97 29.92 -10.46
CA LYS A 206 -12.52 31.10 -11.21
C LYS A 206 -11.05 31.50 -10.91
N SER A 207 -10.23 30.55 -10.45
CA SER A 207 -8.82 30.76 -10.11
C SER A 207 -7.87 30.42 -11.28
N LEU A 208 -8.39 29.78 -12.33
CA LEU A 208 -7.60 29.25 -13.44
C LEU A 208 -6.89 30.35 -14.26
N PRO A 209 -7.53 31.49 -14.64
CA PRO A 209 -6.84 32.54 -15.40
C PRO A 209 -5.66 33.13 -14.62
N GLY A 210 -5.83 33.37 -13.32
CA GLY A 210 -4.76 33.87 -12.46
C GLY A 210 -3.60 32.88 -12.30
N LEU A 211 -3.86 31.60 -12.40
CA LEU A 211 -2.83 30.56 -12.40
C LEU A 211 -1.96 30.68 -13.67
N PHE A 212 -2.55 30.71 -14.85
CA PHE A 212 -1.80 30.78 -16.11
C PHE A 212 -1.08 32.11 -16.32
N SER A 213 -1.57 33.19 -15.71
CA SER A 213 -0.88 34.50 -15.74
C SER A 213 0.32 34.57 -14.77
N ASN A 214 0.47 33.58 -13.88
CA ASN A 214 1.52 33.58 -12.87
C ASN A 214 2.80 32.92 -13.42
N LYS A 215 3.85 33.72 -13.63
CA LYS A 215 5.18 33.21 -14.10
C LYS A 215 5.76 32.09 -13.24
N HIS A 216 5.46 32.06 -11.94
CA HIS A 216 5.95 31.01 -11.04
C HIS A 216 5.34 29.62 -11.32
N LEU A 217 4.19 29.53 -12.03
CA LEU A 217 3.70 28.28 -12.57
C LEU A 217 4.72 27.67 -13.54
N TYR A 218 5.20 28.46 -14.47
CA TYR A 218 6.16 28.00 -15.49
C TYR A 218 7.50 27.63 -14.88
N TYR A 219 7.99 28.37 -13.88
CA TYR A 219 9.19 27.99 -13.13
C TYR A 219 9.02 26.69 -12.35
N ALA A 220 7.89 26.52 -11.67
CA ALA A 220 7.60 25.27 -10.96
C ALA A 220 7.46 24.09 -11.93
N THR A 221 6.82 24.29 -13.09
CA THR A 221 6.70 23.26 -14.15
C THR A 221 8.08 22.91 -14.71
N LEU A 222 8.94 23.90 -15.00
CA LEU A 222 10.31 23.64 -15.45
C LEU A 222 11.10 22.85 -14.41
N MET A 223 10.98 23.21 -13.13
CA MET A 223 11.59 22.45 -12.02
C MET A 223 11.14 20.98 -12.03
N VAL A 224 9.83 20.73 -12.19
CA VAL A 224 9.31 19.36 -12.28
C VAL A 224 9.92 18.62 -13.46
N LEU A 225 9.90 19.23 -14.65
CA LEU A 225 10.45 18.62 -15.87
C LEU A 225 11.92 18.27 -15.73
N VAL A 226 12.73 19.22 -15.22
CA VAL A 226 14.17 19.01 -15.02
C VAL A 226 14.44 17.89 -14.02
N LEU A 227 13.78 17.89 -12.85
CA LEU A 227 14.04 16.88 -11.81
C LEU A 227 13.57 15.50 -12.24
N VAL A 228 12.40 15.39 -12.87
CA VAL A 228 11.89 14.10 -13.39
C VAL A 228 12.78 13.59 -14.53
N ALA A 229 13.12 14.47 -15.50
CA ALA A 229 14.01 14.09 -16.59
C ALA A 229 15.40 13.66 -16.08
N SER A 230 15.97 14.36 -15.09
CA SER A 230 17.26 13.99 -14.49
C SER A 230 17.22 12.57 -13.90
N TYR A 231 16.14 12.19 -13.24
CA TYR A 231 15.98 10.82 -12.73
C TYR A 231 15.93 9.80 -13.88
N TYR A 232 15.03 9.98 -14.85
CA TYR A 232 14.86 9.00 -15.93
C TYR A 232 16.09 8.90 -16.84
N LEU A 233 16.74 10.02 -17.16
CA LEU A 233 17.99 10.04 -17.94
C LEU A 233 19.14 9.40 -17.15
N GLY A 234 19.30 9.76 -15.88
CA GLY A 234 20.31 9.13 -15.01
C GLY A 234 20.08 7.62 -14.89
N ARG A 235 18.84 7.19 -14.73
CA ARG A 235 18.49 5.75 -14.65
C ARG A 235 18.80 5.03 -15.97
N THR A 236 18.48 5.64 -17.11
CA THR A 236 18.76 5.10 -18.45
C THR A 236 20.26 5.02 -18.75
N TYR A 237 21.06 5.97 -18.24
CA TYR A 237 22.51 5.91 -18.37
C TYR A 237 23.11 4.65 -17.75
N TYR A 238 22.60 4.23 -16.58
CA TYR A 238 23.04 2.99 -15.91
C TYR A 238 22.35 1.72 -16.43
N GLN A 239 21.18 1.85 -17.03
CA GLN A 239 20.42 0.75 -17.63
C GLN A 239 19.77 1.22 -18.92
N PRO A 240 20.39 1.01 -20.07
CA PRO A 240 19.94 1.53 -21.37
C PRO A 240 18.49 1.15 -21.73
N ASP A 241 18.06 -0.08 -21.36
CA ASP A 241 16.69 -0.59 -21.65
C ASP A 241 15.62 -0.08 -20.67
N TYR A 242 15.99 0.78 -19.70
CA TYR A 242 15.05 1.20 -18.66
C TYR A 242 13.82 1.94 -19.20
N LEU A 243 14.00 2.89 -20.12
CA LEU A 243 12.87 3.61 -20.72
C LEU A 243 11.97 2.69 -21.56
N TYR A 244 12.57 1.72 -22.25
CA TYR A 244 11.82 0.70 -22.97
C TYR A 244 10.97 -0.14 -21.99
N ALA A 245 11.56 -0.59 -20.89
CA ALA A 245 10.88 -1.35 -19.86
C ALA A 245 9.74 -0.54 -19.20
N VAL A 246 9.96 0.75 -18.89
CA VAL A 246 8.91 1.66 -18.38
C VAL A 246 7.77 1.81 -19.38
N TRP A 247 8.10 2.01 -20.66
CA TRP A 247 7.08 2.20 -21.68
C TRP A 247 6.23 0.94 -21.88
N HIS A 248 6.86 -0.22 -22.04
CA HIS A 248 6.17 -1.48 -22.36
C HIS A 248 5.63 -2.21 -21.12
N GLY A 249 6.28 -2.07 -19.95
CA GLY A 249 5.87 -2.71 -18.71
C GLY A 249 4.86 -1.89 -17.90
N GLU A 250 5.03 -0.57 -17.85
CA GLU A 250 4.22 0.29 -16.99
C GLU A 250 3.19 1.15 -17.75
N LEU A 251 3.59 1.81 -18.84
CA LEU A 251 2.74 2.81 -19.47
C LEU A 251 1.78 2.19 -20.49
N LEU A 252 2.31 1.51 -21.50
CA LEU A 252 1.51 0.95 -22.58
C LEU A 252 0.40 0.00 -22.11
N PRO A 253 0.64 -0.95 -21.19
CA PRO A 253 -0.41 -1.86 -20.73
C PRO A 253 -1.58 -1.17 -20.04
N ARG A 254 -1.35 0.01 -19.45
CA ARG A 254 -2.41 0.78 -18.78
C ARG A 254 -3.42 1.36 -19.76
N PHE A 255 -3.02 1.57 -21.03
CA PHE A 255 -3.87 2.19 -22.05
C PHE A 255 -4.36 1.22 -23.10
N THR A 256 -3.69 0.07 -23.31
CA THR A 256 -3.94 -0.81 -24.47
C THR A 256 -4.60 -2.14 -24.11
N ASN A 257 -4.84 -2.46 -22.84
CA ASN A 257 -5.36 -3.77 -22.40
C ASN A 257 -4.56 -4.98 -22.94
N THR A 258 -3.32 -4.78 -23.39
CA THR A 258 -2.48 -5.81 -24.06
C THR A 258 -1.63 -6.62 -23.07
N SER A 259 -1.76 -6.42 -21.76
CA SER A 259 -0.99 -7.19 -20.79
C SER A 259 -1.36 -8.67 -20.84
N LYS A 260 -0.39 -9.54 -21.16
CA LYS A 260 -0.53 -11.00 -21.26
C LYS A 260 -0.88 -11.70 -19.92
N MET A 261 -1.01 -10.97 -18.84
CA MET A 261 -1.44 -11.44 -17.50
C MET A 261 -2.96 -11.59 -17.38
N HIS A 262 -3.65 -11.90 -18.48
CA HIS A 262 -5.11 -11.91 -18.51
C HIS A 262 -5.71 -13.26 -18.15
N HIS A 263 -5.91 -13.47 -16.86
CA HIS A 263 -7.05 -14.27 -16.41
C HIS A 263 -8.31 -13.41 -16.17
N PHE A 264 -8.23 -12.08 -16.32
CA PHE A 264 -9.36 -11.16 -16.15
C PHE A 264 -9.91 -10.67 -17.49
N ARG A 265 -10.64 -11.56 -18.15
CA ARG A 265 -11.43 -11.25 -19.32
C ARG A 265 -12.58 -10.31 -18.94
N TYR A 266 -12.60 -9.08 -19.49
CA TYR A 266 -13.71 -8.12 -19.36
C TYR A 266 -14.03 -7.64 -17.96
N ILE A 267 -13.09 -6.96 -17.31
CA ILE A 267 -13.45 -6.20 -16.11
C ILE A 267 -14.24 -4.96 -16.56
N SER A 268 -15.50 -4.92 -16.14
CA SER A 268 -16.45 -3.83 -16.46
C SER A 268 -15.93 -2.45 -16.11
N PHE A 269 -16.33 -1.41 -16.84
CA PHE A 269 -16.15 0.00 -16.44
C PHE A 269 -16.63 0.24 -15.00
N TRP A 270 -17.66 -0.47 -14.56
CA TRP A 270 -18.25 -0.38 -13.22
C TRP A 270 -17.46 -1.09 -12.13
N PHE A 271 -16.34 -1.74 -12.46
CA PHE A 271 -15.53 -2.50 -11.51
C PHE A 271 -15.20 -1.73 -10.23
N TYR A 272 -14.69 -0.49 -10.34
CA TYR A 272 -14.34 0.28 -9.15
C TYR A 272 -15.54 0.78 -8.35
N PHE A 273 -16.70 0.95 -8.98
CA PHE A 273 -17.95 1.22 -8.26
C PHE A 273 -18.34 0.01 -7.40
N GLU A 274 -18.19 -1.19 -7.95
CA GLU A 274 -18.46 -2.45 -7.24
C GLU A 274 -17.46 -2.68 -6.10
N VAL A 275 -16.16 -2.48 -6.35
CA VAL A 275 -15.10 -2.58 -5.34
C VAL A 275 -15.30 -1.57 -4.19
N LEU A 276 -15.70 -0.33 -4.50
CA LEU A 276 -16.05 0.65 -3.48
C LEU A 276 -17.20 0.17 -2.60
N TYR A 277 -18.27 -0.30 -3.24
CA TYR A 277 -19.49 -0.70 -2.52
C TYR A 277 -19.30 -1.98 -1.71
N LYS A 278 -18.67 -3.01 -2.29
CA LYS A 278 -18.60 -4.35 -1.69
C LYS A 278 -17.39 -4.56 -0.76
N GLU A 279 -16.25 -3.94 -1.06
CA GLU A 279 -14.98 -4.33 -0.47
C GLU A 279 -14.30 -3.21 0.32
N THR A 280 -14.11 -2.04 -0.28
CA THR A 280 -13.19 -1.05 0.24
C THR A 280 -13.82 0.06 1.05
N PHE A 281 -14.97 0.57 0.65
CA PHE A 281 -15.69 1.65 1.32
C PHE A 281 -17.00 1.18 1.98
N VAL A 282 -17.51 0.04 1.57
CA VAL A 282 -18.66 -0.73 2.12
C VAL A 282 -19.79 0.19 2.62
N LEU A 283 -20.10 0.19 3.93
CA LEU A 283 -21.21 0.96 4.51
C LEU A 283 -21.09 2.48 4.26
N TRP A 284 -19.87 3.01 4.12
CA TRP A 284 -19.66 4.41 3.80
C TRP A 284 -20.12 4.77 2.38
N SER A 285 -20.09 3.80 1.46
CA SER A 285 -20.55 4.00 0.07
C SER A 285 -22.02 4.38 -0.02
N ILE A 286 -22.84 3.95 0.95
CA ILE A 286 -24.25 4.31 1.04
C ILE A 286 -24.43 5.84 1.21
N LEU A 287 -23.46 6.50 1.85
CA LEU A 287 -23.54 7.96 2.06
C LEU A 287 -23.17 8.76 0.81
N VAL A 288 -22.44 8.19 -0.16
CA VAL A 288 -21.99 8.92 -1.35
C VAL A 288 -23.15 9.45 -2.20
N PRO A 289 -24.21 8.69 -2.54
CA PRO A 289 -25.38 9.21 -3.23
C PRO A 289 -26.03 10.38 -2.52
N PHE A 290 -26.13 10.33 -1.17
CA PHE A 290 -26.71 11.45 -0.40
C PHE A 290 -25.87 12.72 -0.51
N THR A 291 -24.54 12.60 -0.67
CA THR A 291 -23.68 13.77 -0.90
C THR A 291 -24.02 14.51 -2.20
N ILE A 292 -24.54 13.81 -3.20
CA ILE A 292 -24.97 14.36 -4.49
C ILE A 292 -26.38 14.93 -4.37
N LEU A 293 -27.31 14.24 -3.72
CA LEU A 293 -28.70 14.69 -3.54
C LEU A 293 -28.78 16.03 -2.80
N ILE A 294 -27.95 16.25 -1.77
CA ILE A 294 -27.97 17.48 -0.98
C ILE A 294 -27.77 18.74 -1.83
N PRO A 295 -26.70 18.89 -2.65
CA PRO A 295 -26.52 20.07 -3.48
C PRO A 295 -27.52 20.17 -4.66
N VAL A 296 -27.97 19.02 -5.21
CA VAL A 296 -28.99 18.99 -6.27
C VAL A 296 -30.31 19.54 -5.76
N MET A 297 -30.80 19.04 -4.63
CA MET A 297 -32.03 19.57 -4.00
C MET A 297 -31.93 21.06 -3.68
N LYS A 298 -30.75 21.57 -3.45
CA LYS A 298 -30.46 22.95 -3.10
C LYS A 298 -30.21 23.82 -4.31
N ARG A 299 -30.10 23.26 -5.50
CA ARG A 299 -29.65 23.94 -6.72
C ARG A 299 -28.38 24.79 -6.50
N LYS A 300 -27.52 24.39 -5.56
CA LYS A 300 -26.30 25.12 -5.19
C LYS A 300 -25.19 24.17 -4.84
N PHE A 301 -24.14 24.17 -5.64
CA PHE A 301 -22.89 23.44 -5.39
C PHE A 301 -21.91 24.40 -4.72
N THR A 302 -21.49 24.07 -3.49
CA THR A 302 -20.44 24.87 -2.82
C THR A 302 -19.07 24.57 -3.45
N LYS A 303 -18.16 25.58 -3.46
CA LYS A 303 -16.79 25.36 -3.97
C LYS A 303 -16.06 24.26 -3.18
N LYS A 304 -16.37 24.10 -1.89
CA LYS A 304 -15.81 23.05 -1.02
C LYS A 304 -16.29 21.67 -1.44
N TRP A 305 -17.60 21.51 -1.64
CA TRP A 305 -18.19 20.26 -2.11
C TRP A 305 -17.66 19.89 -3.50
N PHE A 306 -17.66 20.85 -4.45
CA PHE A 306 -17.19 20.62 -5.81
C PHE A 306 -15.70 20.20 -5.85
N PHE A 307 -14.87 20.74 -4.95
CA PHE A 307 -13.47 20.35 -4.82
C PHE A 307 -13.30 18.84 -4.60
N TRP A 308 -13.99 18.27 -3.61
CA TRP A 308 -13.90 16.86 -3.31
C TRP A 308 -14.56 15.99 -4.38
N PHE A 309 -15.74 16.41 -4.83
CA PHE A 309 -16.50 15.68 -5.85
C PHE A 309 -15.72 15.54 -7.15
N VAL A 310 -15.23 16.64 -7.71
CA VAL A 310 -14.58 16.59 -9.03
C VAL A 310 -13.24 15.85 -8.98
N ASN A 311 -12.44 16.01 -7.93
CA ASN A 311 -11.20 15.28 -7.79
C ASN A 311 -11.43 13.78 -7.57
N GLY A 312 -12.41 13.39 -6.74
CA GLY A 312 -12.78 12.00 -6.55
C GLY A 312 -13.36 11.36 -7.82
N MET A 313 -14.29 12.03 -8.48
CA MET A 313 -14.96 11.46 -9.68
C MET A 313 -14.03 11.36 -10.88
N THR A 314 -13.18 12.37 -11.13
CA THR A 314 -12.23 12.29 -12.25
C THR A 314 -11.21 11.18 -12.04
N LEU A 315 -10.73 11.01 -10.81
CA LEU A 315 -9.82 9.89 -10.49
C LEU A 315 -10.51 8.54 -10.69
N LEU A 316 -11.76 8.37 -10.22
CA LEU A 316 -12.57 7.18 -10.43
C LEU A 316 -12.74 6.85 -11.92
N LEU A 317 -13.08 7.85 -12.73
CA LEU A 317 -13.28 7.68 -14.17
C LEU A 317 -11.98 7.27 -14.88
N ILE A 318 -10.86 7.92 -14.55
CA ILE A 318 -9.55 7.58 -15.12
C ILE A 318 -9.15 6.14 -14.77
N LEU A 319 -9.28 5.75 -13.52
CA LEU A 319 -9.01 4.38 -13.07
C LEU A 319 -9.93 3.37 -13.76
N SER A 320 -11.23 3.72 -13.94
CA SER A 320 -12.20 2.85 -14.61
C SER A 320 -11.93 2.64 -16.09
N ALA A 321 -11.17 3.53 -16.73
CA ALA A 321 -10.78 3.40 -18.14
C ALA A 321 -9.50 2.55 -18.34
N GLY A 322 -8.65 2.42 -17.30
CA GLY A 322 -7.37 1.70 -17.39
C GLY A 322 -7.40 0.25 -16.89
N THR A 323 -6.20 -0.31 -16.66
CA THR A 323 -6.01 -1.60 -15.99
C THR A 323 -6.55 -1.55 -14.57
N LYS A 324 -7.09 -2.67 -14.09
CA LYS A 324 -7.86 -2.72 -12.85
C LYS A 324 -7.24 -3.67 -11.84
N HIS A 325 -6.88 -3.10 -10.69
CA HIS A 325 -6.51 -3.85 -9.49
C HIS A 325 -7.30 -3.30 -8.31
N HIS A 326 -7.75 -4.16 -7.40
CA HIS A 326 -8.60 -3.78 -6.26
C HIS A 326 -8.00 -2.64 -5.43
N TRP A 327 -6.68 -2.61 -5.26
CA TRP A 327 -5.97 -1.62 -4.43
C TRP A 327 -5.74 -0.27 -5.11
N TYR A 328 -5.88 -0.14 -6.43
CA TYR A 328 -5.72 1.16 -7.11
C TYR A 328 -6.76 2.19 -6.67
N ILE A 329 -7.83 1.74 -6.02
CA ILE A 329 -8.87 2.61 -5.48
C ILE A 329 -8.46 3.31 -4.17
N ALA A 330 -7.39 2.87 -3.51
CA ALA A 330 -6.97 3.37 -2.20
C ALA A 330 -6.89 4.92 -2.11
N PRO A 331 -6.32 5.66 -3.09
CA PRO A 331 -6.30 7.13 -3.06
C PRO A 331 -7.67 7.80 -3.08
N MET A 332 -8.72 7.10 -3.49
CA MET A 332 -10.07 7.65 -3.54
C MET A 332 -10.76 7.65 -2.18
N ILE A 333 -10.34 6.77 -1.27
CA ILE A 333 -10.96 6.63 0.05
C ILE A 333 -10.96 7.97 0.81
N PRO A 334 -9.83 8.68 1.00
CA PRO A 334 -9.84 9.98 1.67
C PRO A 334 -10.57 11.07 0.88
N LEU A 335 -10.65 10.96 -0.46
CA LEU A 335 -11.40 11.93 -1.27
C LEU A 335 -12.92 11.80 -1.04
N PHE A 336 -13.44 10.57 -1.02
CA PHE A 336 -14.85 10.34 -0.69
C PHE A 336 -15.16 10.60 0.78
N ALA A 337 -14.24 10.29 1.69
CA ALA A 337 -14.37 10.64 3.10
C ALA A 337 -14.48 12.18 3.28
N GLY A 338 -13.65 12.95 2.57
CA GLY A 338 -13.71 14.40 2.54
C GLY A 338 -15.02 14.90 1.95
N LEU A 339 -15.51 14.28 0.87
CA LEU A 339 -16.80 14.64 0.25
C LEU A 339 -17.97 14.42 1.23
N VAL A 340 -18.02 13.29 1.91
CA VAL A 340 -19.03 12.98 2.93
C VAL A 340 -18.95 14.00 4.07
N ALA A 341 -17.76 14.24 4.61
CA ALA A 341 -17.57 15.20 5.71
C ALA A 341 -18.01 16.62 5.35
N ILE A 342 -17.68 17.12 4.15
CA ILE A 342 -18.13 18.44 3.68
C ILE A 342 -19.65 18.48 3.45
N SER A 343 -20.26 17.40 3.00
CA SER A 343 -21.71 17.33 2.84
C SER A 343 -22.43 17.41 4.20
N ILE A 344 -21.88 16.76 5.22
CA ILE A 344 -22.35 16.88 6.61
C ILE A 344 -22.21 18.33 7.11
N TYR A 345 -21.07 18.97 6.83
CA TYR A 345 -20.84 20.38 7.16
C TYR A 345 -21.86 21.30 6.48
N ASP A 346 -22.05 21.15 5.18
CA ASP A 346 -23.01 21.96 4.40
C ASP A 346 -24.46 21.77 4.90
N LEU A 347 -24.78 20.61 5.44
CA LEU A 347 -26.06 20.33 6.08
C LEU A 347 -26.13 20.97 7.47
N PHE A 348 -25.07 20.88 8.28
CA PHE A 348 -24.97 21.46 9.62
C PHE A 348 -25.15 22.98 9.62
N GLU A 349 -24.60 23.68 8.64
CA GLU A 349 -24.75 25.13 8.48
C GLU A 349 -26.21 25.55 8.17
N ARG A 350 -27.07 24.57 7.87
CA ARG A 350 -28.51 24.86 7.52
C ARG A 350 -29.48 24.41 8.60
N SER A 351 -29.28 23.22 9.11
CA SER A 351 -30.14 22.60 10.12
C SER A 351 -29.30 21.79 11.09
N LYS A 352 -29.11 22.35 12.26
CA LYS A 352 -28.41 21.64 13.36
C LYS A 352 -29.11 20.32 13.69
N ILE A 353 -30.46 20.33 13.72
CA ILE A 353 -31.27 19.14 14.07
C ILE A 353 -31.00 18.02 13.06
N LEU A 354 -31.14 18.31 11.76
CA LEU A 354 -30.95 17.29 10.71
C LEU A 354 -29.51 16.75 10.69
N SER A 355 -28.53 17.61 11.00
CA SER A 355 -27.13 17.20 11.10
C SER A 355 -26.90 16.28 12.27
N PHE A 356 -27.50 16.52 13.42
CA PHE A 356 -27.42 15.61 14.58
C PHE A 356 -28.12 14.29 14.31
N VAL A 357 -29.26 14.27 13.61
CA VAL A 357 -29.94 13.05 13.18
C VAL A 357 -29.07 12.19 12.27
N LEU A 358 -28.33 12.82 11.34
CA LEU A 358 -27.41 12.09 10.47
C LEU A 358 -26.09 11.73 11.16
N LEU A 359 -25.63 12.51 12.13
CA LEU A 359 -24.41 12.22 12.86
C LEU A 359 -24.52 10.91 13.68
N PHE A 360 -25.68 10.63 14.23
CA PHE A 360 -25.92 9.44 15.04
C PHE A 360 -25.65 8.13 14.28
N PRO A 361 -26.26 7.85 13.11
CA PRO A 361 -25.92 6.65 12.34
C PRO A 361 -24.46 6.64 11.86
N ILE A 362 -23.87 7.81 11.54
CA ILE A 362 -22.47 7.89 11.17
C ILE A 362 -21.55 7.44 12.31
N LEU A 363 -21.85 7.83 13.54
CA LEU A 363 -21.08 7.42 14.72
C LEU A 363 -21.26 5.92 15.02
N ILE A 364 -22.49 5.37 14.85
CA ILE A 364 -22.73 3.93 15.01
C ILE A 364 -21.95 3.13 13.95
N ILE A 365 -22.06 3.52 12.68
CA ILE A 365 -21.30 2.90 11.59
C ILE A 365 -19.81 3.03 11.87
N GLY A 366 -19.35 4.24 12.23
CA GLY A 366 -17.96 4.52 12.55
C GLY A 366 -17.43 3.65 13.67
N PHE A 367 -18.17 3.51 14.76
CA PHE A 367 -17.80 2.65 15.88
C PHE A 367 -17.74 1.16 15.46
N SER A 368 -18.75 0.66 14.76
CA SER A 368 -18.79 -0.71 14.26
C SER A 368 -17.60 -0.99 13.32
N ARG A 369 -17.35 -0.11 12.37
CA ARG A 369 -16.25 -0.28 11.41
C ARG A 369 -14.89 -0.12 12.07
N TYR A 370 -14.76 0.79 13.04
CA TYR A 370 -13.54 0.95 13.83
C TYR A 370 -13.24 -0.28 14.67
N SER A 371 -14.25 -0.82 15.36
CA SER A 371 -14.11 -2.06 16.14
C SER A 371 -13.65 -3.22 15.26
N LYS A 372 -14.17 -3.31 14.04
CA LYS A 372 -13.69 -4.31 13.06
C LYS A 372 -12.23 -4.06 12.67
N ALA A 373 -11.88 -2.86 12.21
CA ALA A 373 -10.51 -2.53 11.79
C ALA A 373 -9.50 -2.72 12.93
N TYR A 374 -9.88 -2.37 14.16
CA TYR A 374 -9.08 -2.58 15.36
C TYR A 374 -8.93 -4.07 15.68
N GLY A 375 -10.00 -4.87 15.58
CA GLY A 375 -9.98 -6.32 15.76
C GLY A 375 -9.09 -7.01 14.73
N ASP A 376 -9.23 -6.66 13.44
CA ASP A 376 -8.39 -7.15 12.34
C ASP A 376 -6.91 -6.80 12.58
N ALA A 377 -6.62 -5.64 13.19
CA ALA A 377 -5.28 -5.23 13.51
C ALA A 377 -4.69 -5.95 14.73
N LEU A 378 -5.51 -6.24 15.75
CA LEU A 378 -5.08 -6.97 16.95
C LEU A 378 -4.88 -8.46 16.71
N HIS A 379 -5.69 -9.05 15.83
CA HIS A 379 -5.68 -10.46 15.52
C HIS A 379 -5.56 -10.67 14.01
N PRO A 380 -4.42 -10.25 13.41
CA PRO A 380 -4.20 -10.46 12.00
C PRO A 380 -4.09 -11.96 11.73
N THR A 381 -4.99 -12.48 10.91
CA THR A 381 -5.08 -13.90 10.56
C THR A 381 -4.89 -14.08 9.07
N GLU A 382 -4.25 -15.18 8.69
CA GLU A 382 -4.23 -15.62 7.31
C GLU A 382 -5.59 -16.20 6.92
N LYS A 383 -6.05 -15.93 5.72
CA LYS A 383 -7.18 -16.66 5.14
C LYS A 383 -6.73 -18.09 4.80
N TRP A 384 -7.68 -19.02 4.75
CA TRP A 384 -7.38 -20.43 4.50
C TRP A 384 -6.55 -20.67 3.22
N ASP A 385 -6.88 -19.99 2.13
CA ASP A 385 -6.19 -20.07 0.85
C ASP A 385 -4.81 -19.40 0.86
N GLU A 386 -4.54 -18.52 1.81
CA GLU A 386 -3.26 -17.81 1.96
C GLU A 386 -2.20 -18.66 2.67
N TRP A 387 -2.61 -19.61 3.51
CA TRP A 387 -1.67 -20.52 4.18
C TRP A 387 -0.81 -21.31 3.20
N GLU A 388 -1.39 -21.75 2.08
CA GLU A 388 -0.63 -22.41 1.03
C GLU A 388 0.45 -21.52 0.41
N ARG A 389 0.24 -20.21 0.43
CA ARG A 389 1.15 -19.24 -0.17
C ARG A 389 2.26 -18.80 0.76
N TYR A 390 1.98 -18.71 2.07
CA TYR A 390 2.89 -18.11 3.04
C TYR A 390 3.51 -19.09 4.03
N GLY A 391 3.20 -20.37 3.94
CA GLY A 391 3.69 -21.37 4.90
C GLY A 391 5.21 -21.40 5.06
N ILE A 392 5.96 -21.33 3.96
CA ILE A 392 7.43 -21.25 4.01
C ILE A 392 7.88 -19.92 4.64
N SER A 393 7.22 -18.82 4.31
CA SER A 393 7.53 -17.51 4.91
C SER A 393 7.29 -17.49 6.41
N HIS A 394 6.22 -18.12 6.89
CA HIS A 394 5.95 -18.29 8.32
C HIS A 394 7.05 -19.12 9.00
N PHE A 395 7.47 -20.24 8.38
CA PHE A 395 8.54 -21.08 8.90
C PHE A 395 9.85 -20.30 9.01
N LEU A 396 10.23 -19.61 7.94
CA LEU A 396 11.50 -18.86 7.89
C LEU A 396 11.48 -17.57 8.71
N LYS A 397 10.29 -17.08 9.07
CA LYS A 397 10.12 -15.91 9.95
C LYS A 397 10.42 -16.24 11.40
N ASP A 398 10.07 -17.44 11.85
CA ASP A 398 10.18 -17.86 13.24
C ASP A 398 11.59 -18.37 13.55
N ASP A 399 12.31 -17.63 14.41
CA ASP A 399 13.69 -17.96 14.78
C ASP A 399 13.87 -19.35 15.39
N ARG A 400 12.79 -19.94 15.97
CA ARG A 400 12.83 -21.31 16.54
C ARG A 400 13.13 -22.36 15.49
N HIS A 401 12.62 -22.18 14.27
CA HIS A 401 12.85 -23.12 13.16
C HIS A 401 14.23 -22.93 12.50
N LEU A 402 14.82 -21.73 12.64
CA LEU A 402 16.08 -21.39 11.96
C LEU A 402 17.30 -22.16 12.52
N SER A 403 17.19 -22.73 13.73
CA SER A 403 18.26 -23.58 14.31
C SER A 403 18.38 -24.93 13.59
N ASN A 404 17.32 -25.42 12.98
CA ASN A 404 17.24 -26.69 12.29
C ASN A 404 17.66 -26.63 10.81
N LEU A 405 17.94 -25.42 10.30
CA LEU A 405 18.42 -25.22 8.94
C LEU A 405 19.92 -25.46 8.84
N SER A 406 20.34 -26.07 7.75
CA SER A 406 21.74 -26.40 7.45
C SER A 406 22.14 -25.94 6.04
N SER A 407 23.42 -26.03 5.69
CA SER A 407 23.92 -25.76 4.34
C SER A 407 23.34 -26.68 3.28
N ASN A 408 22.88 -27.89 3.68
CA ASN A 408 22.21 -28.86 2.81
C ASN A 408 20.69 -28.61 2.68
N THR A 409 20.16 -27.56 3.31
CA THR A 409 18.72 -27.24 3.21
C THR A 409 18.42 -26.68 1.84
N LYS A 410 17.43 -27.28 1.18
CA LYS A 410 16.91 -26.86 -0.12
C LYS A 410 15.40 -26.59 0.01
N ILE A 411 14.87 -25.69 -0.79
CA ILE A 411 13.43 -25.43 -0.85
C ILE A 411 12.84 -26.10 -2.09
N LEU A 412 11.86 -26.98 -1.86
CA LEU A 412 11.11 -27.65 -2.91
C LEU A 412 9.72 -27.05 -3.00
N LEU A 413 9.41 -26.40 -4.12
CA LEU A 413 8.13 -25.75 -4.42
C LEU A 413 7.41 -26.44 -5.56
N ARG A 414 6.09 -26.36 -5.56
CA ARG A 414 5.30 -26.72 -6.74
C ARG A 414 5.64 -25.77 -7.91
N PRO A 415 5.63 -26.25 -9.17
CA PRO A 415 5.97 -25.42 -10.34
C PRO A 415 5.13 -24.16 -10.48
N TYR A 416 3.87 -24.20 -10.04
CA TYR A 416 2.92 -23.07 -10.14
C TYR A 416 2.88 -22.17 -8.88
N ASN A 417 3.55 -22.55 -7.80
CA ASN A 417 3.57 -21.79 -6.54
C ASN A 417 4.89 -21.01 -6.40
N ALA A 418 5.34 -20.38 -7.47
CA ALA A 418 6.52 -19.51 -7.44
C ALA A 418 6.21 -18.19 -6.68
N HIS A 419 5.79 -18.31 -5.44
CA HIS A 419 5.50 -17.16 -4.60
C HIS A 419 6.78 -16.68 -3.93
N GLU A 420 7.19 -15.47 -4.24
CA GLU A 420 8.51 -14.94 -3.92
C GLU A 420 8.61 -14.32 -2.53
N ALA A 421 7.53 -14.32 -1.74
CA ALA A 421 7.50 -13.76 -0.38
C ALA A 421 8.59 -14.33 0.53
N TYR A 422 8.99 -15.60 0.37
CA TYR A 422 10.05 -16.23 1.14
C TYR A 422 11.46 -15.73 0.80
N ARG A 423 11.66 -15.10 -0.37
CA ARG A 423 13.00 -14.64 -0.81
C ARG A 423 13.61 -13.59 0.13
N PHE A 424 12.78 -12.70 0.66
CA PHE A 424 13.22 -11.76 1.69
C PHE A 424 13.85 -12.48 2.88
N TYR A 425 13.21 -13.57 3.35
CA TYR A 425 13.71 -14.36 4.48
C TYR A 425 14.97 -15.12 4.13
N LEU A 426 15.08 -15.68 2.93
CA LEU A 426 16.32 -16.36 2.49
C LEU A 426 17.51 -15.40 2.50
N LYS A 427 17.34 -14.21 1.92
CA LYS A 427 18.38 -13.18 1.91
C LYS A 427 18.70 -12.67 3.34
N ARG A 428 17.69 -12.56 4.21
CA ARG A 428 17.88 -12.24 5.62
C ARG A 428 18.74 -13.31 6.33
N ILE A 429 18.41 -14.59 6.12
CA ILE A 429 19.15 -15.72 6.71
C ILE A 429 20.57 -15.78 6.16
N GLU A 430 20.76 -15.61 4.86
CA GLU A 430 22.08 -15.56 4.24
C GLU A 430 22.94 -14.43 4.85
N GLN A 431 22.38 -13.24 5.04
CA GLN A 431 23.11 -12.12 5.64
C GLN A 431 23.41 -12.33 7.13
N GLN A 432 22.46 -12.87 7.90
CA GLN A 432 22.60 -12.98 9.36
C GLN A 432 23.37 -14.21 9.81
N LYS A 433 23.25 -15.33 9.07
CA LYS A 433 23.82 -16.64 9.44
C LYS A 433 24.84 -17.15 8.43
N GLY A 434 25.06 -16.48 7.31
CA GLY A 434 25.92 -16.97 6.23
C GLY A 434 25.37 -18.23 5.53
N LEU A 435 24.11 -18.57 5.76
CA LEU A 435 23.48 -19.80 5.29
C LEU A 435 22.73 -19.54 3.97
N LYS A 436 23.26 -20.06 2.87
CA LYS A 436 22.64 -19.96 1.55
C LYS A 436 21.72 -21.16 1.31
N ILE A 437 20.43 -20.92 1.23
CA ILE A 437 19.41 -21.94 0.96
C ILE A 437 18.94 -21.77 -0.48
N ASN A 438 19.07 -22.80 -1.30
CA ASN A 438 18.74 -22.79 -2.72
C ASN A 438 17.39 -23.45 -2.97
N ARG A 439 16.74 -23.07 -4.09
CA ARG A 439 15.62 -23.84 -4.63
C ARG A 439 16.13 -25.10 -5.28
N THR A 440 15.29 -26.13 -5.27
CA THR A 440 15.57 -27.40 -5.95
C THR A 440 14.32 -27.90 -6.69
N THR A 441 14.51 -28.84 -7.59
CA THR A 441 13.46 -29.58 -8.28
C THR A 441 13.52 -31.05 -7.85
N PHE A 442 12.45 -31.81 -8.10
CA PHE A 442 12.43 -33.25 -7.79
C PHE A 442 13.58 -34.01 -8.48
N ALA A 443 14.00 -33.59 -9.68
CA ALA A 443 15.07 -34.22 -10.42
C ALA A 443 16.48 -34.00 -9.83
N GLU A 444 16.64 -33.00 -8.98
CA GLU A 444 17.93 -32.61 -8.37
C GLU A 444 18.09 -33.11 -6.93
N LEU A 445 17.08 -33.83 -6.42
CA LEU A 445 17.10 -34.32 -5.03
C LEU A 445 18.11 -35.46 -4.86
N GLN A 446 18.80 -35.43 -3.73
CA GLN A 446 19.79 -36.46 -3.34
C GLN A 446 19.48 -36.98 -1.96
N ILE A 447 19.93 -38.24 -1.69
CA ILE A 447 19.89 -38.82 -0.36
C ILE A 447 20.77 -37.96 0.56
N GLY A 448 20.22 -37.61 1.73
CA GLY A 448 20.86 -36.72 2.70
C GLY A 448 20.48 -35.25 2.55
N ASP A 449 19.76 -34.88 1.49
CA ASP A 449 19.23 -33.52 1.38
C ASP A 449 18.22 -33.23 2.47
N THR A 450 18.29 -32.03 3.03
CA THR A 450 17.28 -31.49 3.93
C THR A 450 16.33 -30.61 3.11
N ILE A 451 15.05 -30.96 3.07
CA ILE A 451 14.04 -30.34 2.20
C ILE A 451 13.05 -29.55 3.05
N LEU A 452 12.97 -28.25 2.82
CA LEU A 452 11.87 -27.43 3.29
C LEU A 452 10.80 -27.38 2.21
N SER A 453 9.65 -27.96 2.51
CA SER A 453 8.50 -28.01 1.61
C SER A 453 7.24 -27.50 2.29
N HIS A 454 6.33 -26.96 1.51
CA HIS A 454 4.99 -26.57 1.96
C HIS A 454 3.99 -27.05 0.92
N HIS A 455 3.31 -28.09 1.19
CA HIS A 455 2.15 -28.64 0.51
C HIS A 455 2.08 -30.16 0.75
N LYS A 456 0.88 -30.65 1.04
CA LYS A 456 0.67 -32.08 1.28
C LYS A 456 1.15 -32.93 0.09
N MET A 457 0.79 -32.55 -1.15
CA MET A 457 1.18 -33.32 -2.33
C MET A 457 2.67 -33.38 -2.57
N VAL A 458 3.45 -32.33 -2.23
CA VAL A 458 4.91 -32.36 -2.33
C VAL A 458 5.47 -33.37 -1.33
N TYR A 459 4.96 -33.35 -0.10
CA TYR A 459 5.36 -34.30 0.93
C TYR A 459 4.98 -35.75 0.57
N ASP A 460 3.77 -35.97 0.08
CA ASP A 460 3.30 -37.29 -0.36
C ASP A 460 4.16 -37.82 -1.54
N SER A 461 4.57 -36.95 -2.49
CA SER A 461 5.47 -37.32 -3.58
C SER A 461 6.87 -37.67 -3.08
N LEU A 462 7.41 -36.93 -2.11
CA LEU A 462 8.70 -37.28 -1.49
C LEU A 462 8.66 -38.67 -0.85
N GLN A 463 7.55 -39.03 -0.19
CA GLN A 463 7.38 -40.34 0.42
C GLN A 463 7.27 -41.50 -0.59
N GLN A 464 6.90 -41.22 -1.85
CA GLN A 464 6.87 -42.25 -2.88
C GLN A 464 8.29 -42.71 -3.28
N ASP A 465 9.26 -41.79 -3.29
CA ASP A 465 10.61 -42.06 -3.79
C ASP A 465 11.65 -42.22 -2.67
N TYR A 466 11.41 -41.62 -1.51
CA TYR A 466 12.34 -41.57 -0.39
C TYR A 466 11.69 -42.04 0.92
N ARG A 467 12.49 -42.55 1.85
CA ARG A 467 12.16 -42.60 3.26
C ARG A 467 12.37 -41.19 3.82
N VAL A 468 11.33 -40.58 4.37
CA VAL A 468 11.32 -39.18 4.80
C VAL A 468 11.28 -39.10 6.31
N GLU A 469 12.27 -38.48 6.92
CA GLU A 469 12.31 -38.16 8.34
C GLU A 469 11.97 -36.67 8.54
N VAL A 470 10.99 -36.36 9.39
CA VAL A 470 10.59 -34.98 9.68
C VAL A 470 11.44 -34.45 10.83
N LEU A 471 12.28 -33.46 10.55
CA LEU A 471 13.10 -32.79 11.55
C LEU A 471 12.32 -31.69 12.28
N ASP A 472 11.44 -30.98 11.55
CA ASP A 472 10.69 -29.86 12.07
C ASP A 472 9.42 -29.64 11.25
N SER A 473 8.40 -29.05 11.87
CA SER A 473 7.15 -28.73 11.19
C SER A 473 6.51 -27.48 11.77
N SER A 474 6.02 -26.64 10.91
CA SER A 474 5.15 -25.53 11.28
C SER A 474 3.94 -25.52 10.39
N TYR A 475 2.80 -25.04 10.94
CA TYR A 475 1.57 -24.93 10.17
C TYR A 475 1.27 -26.19 9.31
N GLN A 476 0.06 -26.56 9.15
CA GLN A 476 -0.50 -27.83 8.66
C GLN A 476 0.39 -28.67 7.70
N TYR A 477 1.15 -28.04 6.78
CA TYR A 477 1.87 -28.75 5.72
C TYR A 477 3.30 -28.26 5.49
N THR A 478 3.83 -27.31 6.27
CA THR A 478 5.22 -26.89 6.14
C THR A 478 6.09 -27.82 6.94
N LYS A 479 6.98 -28.54 6.27
CA LYS A 479 7.85 -29.54 6.88
C LYS A 479 9.28 -29.36 6.42
N LEU A 480 10.21 -29.49 7.36
CA LEU A 480 11.62 -29.69 7.13
C LEU A 480 11.91 -31.19 7.27
N THR A 481 12.39 -31.81 6.22
CA THR A 481 12.53 -33.26 6.15
C THR A 481 13.91 -33.65 5.63
N VAL A 482 14.48 -34.77 6.11
CA VAL A 482 15.67 -35.36 5.53
C VAL A 482 15.28 -36.56 4.67
N LEU A 483 15.93 -36.69 3.52
CA LEU A 483 15.70 -37.78 2.57
C LEU A 483 16.68 -38.92 2.82
N HIS A 484 16.16 -40.13 3.05
CA HIS A 484 16.92 -41.37 3.21
C HIS A 484 16.60 -42.35 2.08
N SER A 485 17.52 -43.29 1.80
CA SER A 485 17.23 -44.39 0.89
C SER A 485 16.13 -45.31 1.43
N LYS A 486 15.22 -45.72 0.56
CA LYS A 486 14.21 -46.74 0.91
C LYS A 486 14.81 -48.12 1.15
N ASP A 487 15.92 -48.41 0.49
CA ASP A 487 16.59 -49.75 0.53
C ASP A 487 17.44 -49.98 1.80
N ALA A 488 17.61 -48.93 2.64
CA ALA A 488 18.45 -49.04 3.83
C ALA A 488 17.82 -49.84 5.02
N VAL A 489 16.65 -50.42 4.85
CA VAL A 489 15.91 -51.12 5.93
C VAL A 489 16.02 -52.64 5.89
N THR A 490 16.66 -53.23 4.85
CA THR A 490 16.70 -54.72 4.71
C THR A 490 17.93 -55.40 5.34
N ASN A 491 18.87 -54.65 5.99
CA ASN A 491 20.11 -55.24 6.50
C ASN A 491 20.27 -55.26 8.03
N ASN A 492 19.21 -55.12 8.81
CA ASN A 492 19.28 -55.44 10.25
C ASN A 492 18.32 -56.60 10.59
N GLY A 493 18.54 -57.71 9.94
CA GLY A 493 18.03 -58.98 10.44
C GLY A 493 18.93 -59.43 11.61
N PRO A 494 18.40 -60.01 12.68
CA PRO A 494 19.22 -60.48 13.80
C PRO A 494 20.11 -61.62 13.34
N ASN A 495 21.42 -61.46 13.40
CA ASN A 495 22.32 -62.60 13.41
C ASN A 495 22.04 -63.38 14.69
N ASN A 496 21.30 -64.46 14.52
CA ASN A 496 21.32 -65.56 15.47
C ASN A 496 22.67 -66.29 15.34
N GLU A 497 23.49 -66.20 16.38
CA GLU A 497 24.25 -67.33 16.91
C GLU A 497 24.36 -67.17 18.40
#